data_37f8e79ee513f78b48684100b32a2d4e
#
_entry.id   37f8e79ee513f78b48684100b32a2d4e
#
_cell.length_a   1.000
_cell.length_b   1.000
_cell.length_c   1.000
_cell.angle_alpha   90.00
_cell.angle_beta   90.00
_cell.angle_gamma   90.00
#
_symmetry.space_group_name_H-M   'P 1'
#
loop_
_entity.id
_entity.type
_entity.pdbx_description
1 polymer ?
#
loop_
_entity_poly.entity_id
_entity_poly.type
_entity_poly.pdbx_seq_one_letter_code
_entity_poly.pdbx_strand_id
1 'polypeptide(L)'
;MASTISQTHDKPGRQKLFEWNYDADQEMLCITTEMMTERKYTLDEIRFVLQTLQEQFGAEWFPLANNPALLHDGKERPGLGMVLWKLRRDVKHAQGAVYLGVVLEELGFLEWNRRDAPVGWRVIAAGMDKTMLRLSLTNL
;
A
#
# COMPACT_ATOMS: atom_id res chain seq x y z
N MET A 1 11.51 17.14 -6.01
CA MET A 1 11.52 16.08 -4.97
C MET A 1 12.23 14.85 -5.47
N ALA A 2 13.07 14.28 -4.63
CA ALA A 2 13.74 13.04 -4.97
C ALA A 2 12.76 11.87 -4.92
N SER A 3 12.79 11.01 -5.94
CA SER A 3 12.03 9.77 -5.95
C SER A 3 12.84 8.66 -5.30
N THR A 4 12.16 7.75 -4.65
CA THR A 4 12.73 6.52 -4.12
C THR A 4 12.43 5.38 -5.08
N ILE A 5 13.42 4.54 -5.36
CA ILE A 5 13.24 3.34 -6.18
C ILE A 5 13.11 2.15 -5.23
N SER A 6 12.07 1.38 -5.41
CA SER A 6 11.75 0.21 -4.60
C SER A 6 11.38 -0.97 -5.49
N GLN A 7 11.21 -2.13 -4.87
CA GLN A 7 10.94 -3.37 -5.59
C GLN A 7 9.80 -4.10 -4.90
N THR A 8 8.88 -4.67 -5.69
CA THR A 8 7.79 -5.48 -5.15
C THR A 8 8.33 -6.79 -4.58
N HIS A 9 7.60 -7.35 -3.61
CA HIS A 9 7.85 -8.69 -3.11
C HIS A 9 7.17 -9.69 -4.03
N ASP A 10 7.95 -10.56 -4.63
CA ASP A 10 7.46 -11.62 -5.50
C ASP A 10 8.54 -12.69 -5.61
N LYS A 11 8.23 -13.79 -6.29
CA LYS A 11 9.18 -14.85 -6.57
C LYS A 11 10.38 -14.31 -7.35
N PRO A 12 11.58 -14.89 -7.17
CA PRO A 12 12.77 -14.46 -7.91
C PRO A 12 12.48 -14.37 -9.42
N GLY A 13 12.88 -13.25 -10.02
CA GLY A 13 12.66 -12.96 -11.43
C GLY A 13 11.31 -12.35 -11.77
N ARG A 14 10.40 -12.24 -10.82
CA ARG A 14 9.08 -11.62 -11.01
C ARG A 14 8.93 -10.30 -10.27
N GLN A 15 9.91 -9.91 -9.47
CA GLN A 15 9.90 -8.62 -8.79
C GLN A 15 9.90 -7.50 -9.82
N LYS A 16 9.19 -6.42 -9.51
CA LYS A 16 9.08 -5.25 -10.37
C LYS A 16 9.64 -4.03 -9.65
N LEU A 17 10.47 -3.27 -10.33
CA LEU A 17 10.95 -1.99 -9.84
C LEU A 17 9.85 -0.95 -10.04
N PHE A 18 9.79 0.00 -9.12
CA PHE A 18 8.90 1.16 -9.22
C PHE A 18 9.53 2.34 -8.51
N GLU A 19 9.10 3.53 -8.88
CA GLU A 19 9.49 4.77 -8.23
C GLU A 19 8.33 5.32 -7.42
N TRP A 20 8.62 5.95 -6.30
CA TRP A 20 7.59 6.63 -5.54
C TRP A 20 8.14 7.89 -4.87
N ASN A 21 7.25 8.83 -4.65
CA ASN A 21 7.54 10.06 -3.92
C ASN A 21 6.25 10.58 -3.29
N TYR A 22 6.40 11.41 -2.28
CA TYR A 22 5.27 12.10 -1.67
C TYR A 22 5.27 13.56 -2.13
N ASP A 23 4.17 13.97 -2.78
CA ASP A 23 3.94 15.35 -3.18
C ASP A 23 3.26 16.09 -2.02
N ALA A 24 4.03 16.90 -1.28
CA ALA A 24 3.54 17.60 -0.11
C ALA A 24 2.49 18.66 -0.46
N ASP A 25 2.58 19.27 -1.64
CA ASP A 25 1.63 20.30 -2.06
C ASP A 25 0.25 19.74 -2.31
N GLN A 26 0.19 18.57 -2.93
CA GLN A 26 -1.07 17.88 -3.23
C GLN A 26 -1.48 16.88 -2.16
N GLU A 27 -0.64 16.64 -1.16
CA GLU A 27 -0.81 15.59 -0.16
C GLU A 27 -1.07 14.23 -0.81
N MET A 28 -0.20 13.85 -1.72
CA MET A 28 -0.38 12.70 -2.59
C MET A 28 0.87 11.83 -2.62
N LEU A 29 0.71 10.55 -2.35
CA LEU A 29 1.75 9.56 -2.61
C LEU A 29 1.64 9.15 -4.06
N CYS A 30 2.71 9.35 -4.83
CA CYS A 30 2.75 9.06 -6.26
C CYS A 30 3.66 7.86 -6.49
N ILE A 31 3.15 6.84 -7.18
CA ILE A 31 3.88 5.63 -7.54
C ILE A 31 3.90 5.53 -9.06
N THR A 32 5.09 5.36 -9.64
CA THR A 32 5.25 5.15 -11.08
C THR A 32 5.85 3.77 -11.32
N THR A 33 5.14 2.93 -12.06
CA THR A 33 5.56 1.55 -12.35
C THR A 33 6.53 1.50 -13.53
N GLU A 34 7.13 0.33 -13.78
CA GLU A 34 8.01 0.10 -14.95
C GLU A 34 7.31 0.38 -16.27
N MET A 35 6.00 0.16 -16.33
CA MET A 35 5.18 0.45 -17.51
C MET A 35 4.77 1.91 -17.60
N MET A 36 5.37 2.77 -16.80
CA MET A 36 5.06 4.20 -16.72
C MET A 36 3.61 4.48 -16.32
N THR A 37 2.98 3.54 -15.62
CA THR A 37 1.63 3.72 -15.07
C THR A 37 1.74 4.44 -13.73
N GLU A 38 0.95 5.49 -13.55
CA GLU A 38 0.88 6.20 -12.29
C GLU A 38 -0.23 5.64 -11.41
N ARG A 39 0.09 5.51 -10.10
CA ARG A 39 -0.87 5.16 -9.06
C ARG A 39 -0.74 6.23 -7.98
N LYS A 40 -1.86 6.85 -7.62
CA LYS A 40 -1.85 7.95 -6.65
C LYS A 40 -2.75 7.61 -5.47
N TYR A 41 -2.25 7.86 -4.27
CA TYR A 41 -2.96 7.63 -3.03
C TYR A 41 -2.91 8.89 -2.19
N THR A 42 -4.09 9.41 -1.83
CA THR A 42 -4.17 10.60 -0.98
C THR A 42 -3.73 10.30 0.44
N LEU A 43 -3.34 11.34 1.16
CA LEU A 43 -3.02 11.23 2.58
C LEU A 43 -4.19 10.62 3.37
N ASP A 44 -5.41 11.06 3.07
CA ASP A 44 -6.60 10.52 3.73
C ASP A 44 -6.82 9.04 3.42
N GLU A 45 -6.55 8.60 2.20
CA GLU A 45 -6.63 7.19 1.83
C GLU A 45 -5.62 6.34 2.59
N ILE A 46 -4.37 6.81 2.69
CA ILE A 46 -3.32 6.11 3.44
C ILE A 46 -3.72 5.96 4.90
N ARG A 47 -4.22 7.03 5.49
CA ARG A 47 -4.68 7.01 6.89
C ARG A 47 -5.83 6.03 7.08
N PHE A 48 -6.79 6.05 6.18
CA PHE A 48 -7.93 5.12 6.21
C PHE A 48 -7.46 3.67 6.10
N VAL A 49 -6.53 3.39 5.18
CA VAL A 49 -5.99 2.04 4.99
C VAL A 49 -5.34 1.53 6.27
N LEU A 50 -4.47 2.32 6.87
CA LEU A 50 -3.78 1.92 8.11
C LEU A 50 -4.75 1.69 9.25
N GLN A 51 -5.73 2.57 9.44
CA GLN A 51 -6.75 2.43 10.47
C GLN A 51 -7.62 1.19 10.25
N THR A 52 -8.06 0.97 9.02
CA THR A 52 -8.92 -0.17 8.69
C THR A 52 -8.18 -1.49 8.89
N LEU A 53 -6.93 -1.58 8.45
CA LEU A 53 -6.11 -2.78 8.67
C LEU A 53 -5.90 -3.03 10.16
N GLN A 54 -5.66 -1.98 10.95
CA GLN A 54 -5.52 -2.09 12.39
C GLN A 54 -6.81 -2.61 13.04
N GLU A 55 -7.96 -2.12 12.61
CA GLU A 55 -9.27 -2.56 13.14
C GLU A 55 -9.58 -4.00 12.77
N GLN A 56 -9.26 -4.41 11.53
CA GLN A 56 -9.57 -5.75 11.04
C GLN A 56 -8.61 -6.82 11.58
N PHE A 57 -7.33 -6.51 11.68
CA PHE A 57 -6.29 -7.50 11.95
C PHE A 57 -5.54 -7.28 13.27
N GLY A 58 -5.60 -6.08 13.84
CA GLY A 58 -4.77 -5.76 15.02
C GLY A 58 -3.29 -5.92 14.67
N ALA A 59 -2.58 -6.78 15.38
CA ALA A 59 -1.18 -7.08 15.14
C ALA A 59 -0.95 -8.35 14.29
N GLU A 60 -2.03 -8.93 13.75
CA GLU A 60 -1.93 -10.15 12.96
C GLU A 60 -1.54 -9.86 11.52
N TRP A 61 -0.95 -10.85 10.87
CA TRP A 61 -0.56 -10.78 9.46
C TRP A 61 -1.79 -10.77 8.56
N PHE A 62 -1.75 -9.98 7.49
CA PHE A 62 -2.79 -9.93 6.48
C PHE A 62 -2.19 -10.11 5.09
N PRO A 63 -2.97 -10.66 4.14
CA PRO A 63 -2.48 -10.92 2.80
C PRO A 63 -2.59 -9.69 1.90
N LEU A 64 -1.95 -9.79 0.72
CA LEU A 64 -2.08 -8.80 -0.33
C LEU A 64 -3.53 -8.68 -0.83
N ALA A 65 -4.20 -9.81 -1.05
CA ALA A 65 -5.63 -9.87 -1.39
C ALA A 65 -6.02 -8.92 -2.54
N ASN A 66 -5.32 -9.03 -3.68
CA ASN A 66 -5.54 -8.15 -4.83
C ASN A 66 -5.82 -8.90 -6.14
N ASN A 67 -6.44 -10.09 -6.06
CA ASN A 67 -6.82 -10.83 -7.25
C ASN A 67 -7.89 -10.04 -8.03
N PRO A 68 -7.63 -9.65 -9.29
CA PRO A 68 -8.53 -8.75 -10.02
C PRO A 68 -9.93 -9.33 -10.23
N ALA A 69 -10.06 -10.61 -10.51
CA ALA A 69 -11.38 -11.23 -10.70
C ALA A 69 -12.19 -11.23 -9.41
N LEU A 70 -11.55 -11.57 -8.28
CA LEU A 70 -12.24 -11.58 -6.99
C LEU A 70 -12.58 -10.17 -6.51
N LEU A 71 -11.70 -9.19 -6.76
CA LEU A 71 -11.98 -7.79 -6.44
C LEU A 71 -13.17 -7.27 -7.26
N HIS A 72 -13.19 -7.56 -8.54
CA HIS A 72 -14.28 -7.14 -9.43
C HIS A 72 -15.64 -7.62 -8.91
N ASP A 73 -15.70 -8.84 -8.42
CA ASP A 73 -16.94 -9.43 -7.89
C ASP A 73 -17.19 -9.08 -6.42
N GLY A 74 -16.27 -8.36 -5.79
CA GLY A 74 -16.36 -8.04 -4.36
C GLY A 74 -16.21 -9.25 -3.46
N LYS A 75 -15.56 -10.32 -3.96
CA LYS A 75 -15.42 -11.60 -3.26
C LYS A 75 -14.01 -11.89 -2.77
N GLU A 76 -13.11 -10.93 -2.87
CA GLU A 76 -11.75 -11.13 -2.36
C GLU A 76 -11.78 -11.27 -0.84
N ARG A 77 -10.81 -12.02 -0.31
CA ARG A 77 -10.62 -12.16 1.15
C ARG A 77 -10.18 -10.83 1.77
N PRO A 78 -10.36 -10.65 3.09
CA PRO A 78 -9.83 -9.47 3.77
C PRO A 78 -8.31 -9.35 3.61
N GLY A 79 -7.85 -8.12 3.37
CA GLY A 79 -6.44 -7.81 3.18
C GLY A 79 -6.25 -6.44 2.58
N LEU A 80 -5.01 -6.12 2.20
CA LEU A 80 -4.66 -4.78 1.74
C LEU A 80 -5.43 -4.38 0.47
N GLY A 81 -5.44 -5.25 -0.54
CA GLY A 81 -6.14 -4.96 -1.80
C GLY A 81 -7.63 -4.77 -1.60
N MET A 82 -8.25 -5.58 -0.75
CA MET A 82 -9.68 -5.46 -0.47
C MET A 82 -10.01 -4.15 0.23
N VAL A 83 -9.16 -3.68 1.14
CA VAL A 83 -9.35 -2.38 1.79
C VAL A 83 -9.30 -1.25 0.75
N LEU A 84 -8.32 -1.29 -0.15
CA LEU A 84 -8.22 -0.30 -1.23
C LEU A 84 -9.41 -0.33 -2.17
N TRP A 85 -9.89 -1.53 -2.52
CA TRP A 85 -11.04 -1.66 -3.39
C TRP A 85 -12.31 -1.05 -2.77
N LYS A 86 -12.49 -1.23 -1.48
CA LYS A 86 -13.65 -0.66 -0.77
C LYS A 86 -13.67 0.86 -0.79
N LEU A 87 -12.51 1.50 -0.89
CA LEU A 87 -12.42 2.96 -0.95
C LEU A 87 -13.06 3.54 -2.21
N ARG A 88 -12.82 2.92 -3.36
CA ARG A 88 -13.25 3.47 -4.65
C ARG A 88 -14.02 2.50 -5.53
N ARG A 89 -14.11 1.24 -5.17
CA ARG A 89 -14.69 0.18 -6.02
C ARG A 89 -13.94 0.10 -7.37
N ASP A 90 -12.67 0.37 -7.38
CA ASP A 90 -11.81 0.41 -8.57
C ASP A 90 -10.73 -0.67 -8.46
N VAL A 91 -10.79 -1.64 -9.36
CA VAL A 91 -9.85 -2.77 -9.39
C VAL A 91 -8.41 -2.31 -9.63
N LYS A 92 -8.20 -1.36 -10.54
CA LYS A 92 -6.87 -0.83 -10.83
C LYS A 92 -6.25 -0.15 -9.61
N HIS A 93 -7.04 0.63 -8.89
CA HIS A 93 -6.61 1.28 -7.67
C HIS A 93 -6.21 0.25 -6.61
N ALA A 94 -7.01 -0.79 -6.46
CA ALA A 94 -6.76 -1.87 -5.51
C ALA A 94 -5.54 -2.72 -5.90
N GLN A 95 -5.30 -2.94 -7.19
CA GLN A 95 -4.13 -3.67 -7.66
C GLN A 95 -2.82 -2.96 -7.34
N GLY A 96 -2.86 -1.66 -7.10
CA GLY A 96 -1.70 -0.91 -6.60
C GLY A 96 -1.25 -1.32 -5.21
N ALA A 97 -2.00 -2.17 -4.51
CA ALA A 97 -1.64 -2.67 -3.18
C ALA A 97 -0.25 -3.33 -3.14
N VAL A 98 0.15 -3.99 -4.22
CA VAL A 98 1.47 -4.63 -4.29
C VAL A 98 2.61 -3.62 -4.16
N TYR A 99 2.41 -2.41 -4.64
CA TYR A 99 3.37 -1.30 -4.52
C TYR A 99 3.18 -0.57 -3.20
N LEU A 100 1.94 -0.24 -2.85
CA LEU A 100 1.64 0.51 -1.62
C LEU A 100 2.11 -0.24 -0.38
N GLY A 101 1.94 -1.55 -0.33
CA GLY A 101 2.43 -2.36 0.78
C GLY A 101 3.92 -2.19 1.03
N VAL A 102 4.72 -2.21 -0.04
CA VAL A 102 6.17 -2.01 0.05
C VAL A 102 6.50 -0.59 0.52
N VAL A 103 5.81 0.42 0.01
CA VAL A 103 6.02 1.81 0.44
C VAL A 103 5.72 1.97 1.92
N LEU A 104 4.58 1.46 2.39
CA LEU A 104 4.20 1.55 3.80
C LEU A 104 5.16 0.77 4.70
N GLU A 105 5.71 -0.32 4.22
CA GLU A 105 6.76 -1.08 4.91
C GLU A 105 8.04 -0.25 5.05
N GLU A 106 8.49 0.38 3.97
CA GLU A 106 9.70 1.21 3.98
C GLU A 106 9.54 2.45 4.86
N LEU A 107 8.32 2.98 4.96
CA LEU A 107 8.00 4.09 5.84
C LEU A 107 7.88 3.69 7.32
N GLY A 108 7.89 2.39 7.62
CA GLY A 108 7.82 1.90 8.99
C GLY A 108 6.41 1.74 9.55
N PHE A 109 5.39 1.78 8.70
CA PHE A 109 4.00 1.57 9.12
C PHE A 109 3.60 0.10 9.12
N LEU A 110 4.19 -0.69 8.21
CA LEU A 110 3.94 -2.12 8.08
C LEU A 110 5.24 -2.90 8.22
N GLU A 111 5.12 -4.15 8.67
CA GLU A 111 6.20 -5.12 8.69
C GLU A 111 5.88 -6.21 7.68
N TRP A 112 6.85 -6.58 6.85
CA TRP A 112 6.73 -7.65 5.88
C TRP A 112 6.98 -9.00 6.53
N ASN A 113 6.19 -10.02 6.14
CA ASN A 113 6.34 -11.37 6.66
C ASN A 113 7.56 -12.13 6.10
N ARG A 114 8.35 -11.50 5.23
CA ARG A 114 9.54 -12.04 4.57
C ARG A 114 9.27 -13.25 3.68
N ARG A 115 8.03 -13.39 3.23
CA ARG A 115 7.63 -14.41 2.27
C ARG A 115 7.24 -13.76 0.95
N ASP A 116 7.74 -14.33 -0.16
CA ASP A 116 7.40 -13.81 -1.49
C ASP A 116 6.06 -14.37 -1.98
N ALA A 117 5.70 -15.55 -1.50
CA ALA A 117 4.44 -16.21 -1.88
C ALA A 117 3.99 -17.14 -0.76
N PRO A 118 2.91 -16.84 -0.05
CA PRO A 118 2.15 -15.60 -0.17
C PRO A 118 2.80 -14.44 0.59
N VAL A 119 2.84 -13.28 -0.05
CA VAL A 119 3.29 -12.05 0.61
C VAL A 119 2.25 -11.58 1.61
N GLY A 120 2.69 -11.06 2.74
CA GLY A 120 1.83 -10.50 3.76
C GLY A 120 2.54 -9.45 4.59
N TRP A 121 1.76 -8.66 5.30
CA TRP A 121 2.24 -7.61 6.19
C TRP A 121 1.43 -7.61 7.49
N ARG A 122 1.94 -6.91 8.49
CA ARG A 122 1.19 -6.57 9.70
C ARG A 122 1.41 -5.11 10.04
N VAL A 123 0.44 -4.50 10.70
CA VAL A 123 0.51 -3.10 11.13
C VAL A 123 1.42 -3.00 12.35
N ILE A 124 2.41 -2.11 12.29
CA ILE A 124 3.28 -1.81 13.42
C ILE A 124 3.16 -0.35 13.88
N ALA A 125 2.63 0.52 13.02
CA ALA A 125 2.35 1.91 13.39
C ALA A 125 1.06 2.35 12.72
N ALA A 126 0.03 2.58 13.52
CA ALA A 126 -1.27 3.09 13.09
C ALA A 126 -1.79 4.07 14.13
N GLY A 127 -2.94 4.67 13.85
CA GLY A 127 -3.56 5.60 14.79
C GLY A 127 -2.95 6.99 14.78
N MET A 128 -2.08 7.30 13.80
CA MET A 128 -1.57 8.66 13.62
C MET A 128 -2.69 9.58 13.14
N ASP A 129 -2.74 10.80 13.69
CA ASP A 129 -3.60 11.80 13.11
C ASP A 129 -3.00 12.28 11.76
N LYS A 130 -3.79 13.05 11.03
CA LYS A 130 -3.40 13.51 9.69
C LYS A 130 -2.13 14.35 9.72
N THR A 131 -1.92 15.15 10.75
CA THR A 131 -0.74 15.99 10.90
C THR A 131 0.52 15.17 11.09
N MET A 132 0.47 14.18 11.97
CA MET A 132 1.61 13.29 12.22
C MET A 132 1.97 12.47 10.99
N LEU A 133 0.98 11.96 10.28
CA LEU A 133 1.20 11.21 9.06
C LEU A 133 1.84 12.09 7.98
N ARG A 134 1.35 13.32 7.82
CA ARG A 134 1.92 14.29 6.89
C ARG A 134 3.39 14.56 7.20
N LEU A 135 3.73 14.75 8.47
CA LEU A 135 5.11 14.99 8.88
C LEU A 135 6.00 13.79 8.57
N SER A 136 5.53 12.58 8.82
CA SER A 136 6.28 11.34 8.52
C SER A 136 6.58 11.21 7.03
N LEU A 137 5.64 11.55 6.17
CA LEU A 137 5.81 11.49 4.72
C LEU A 137 6.66 12.63 4.17
N THR A 138 6.59 13.80 4.78
CA THR A 138 7.32 14.99 4.31
C THR A 138 8.81 14.96 4.69
N ASN A 139 9.15 14.32 5.79
CA ASN A 139 10.52 14.24 6.32
C ASN A 139 11.31 13.02 5.80
N LEU A 140 10.99 12.56 4.62
CA LEU A 140 11.70 11.44 3.99
C LEU A 140 13.10 11.83 3.51
#